data_0ed180afe8b67dce8b3b484db9160442
#
_entry.id   0ed180afe8b67dce8b3b484db9160442
#
_cell.length_a   1.000
_cell.length_b   1.000
_cell.length_c   1.000
_cell.angle_alpha   90.00
_cell.angle_beta   90.00
_cell.angle_gamma   90.00
#
_symmetry.space_group_name_H-M   'P 1'
#
loop_
_entity.id
_entity.type
_entity.pdbx_description
1 polymer ?
#
loop_
_entity_poly.entity_id
_entity_poly.type
_entity_poly.pdbx_seq_one_letter_code
_entity_poly.pdbx_strand_id
1 'polypeptide(L)'
;MSRRKFLRNTALLTGGLLSFNPSFSNQKNFKNRHQFNLKYAPHLGMFKHHAGKDPIDELQFMVDQGFTAFEDNNMKKRDLETQKRIASFMLKNNMEMGVFVAHTIHWKEPNLASGDKEKRIEFLNEIKDSVEVAKRVNAKWMTVVPGHLDLRLNIGYQTSNVIESLKYASEILEPHNMTMVLEPLNFKNHPGLFLSKSPQAYEICKSVNSPACKILFDIYHQQIEEGNLIPNINACWNEIAYFQIGDNPGRKEPTTGEINYKNIFKYIHERGFDGILGMEHGNSKPNKLGELGVINAYKQVDNFLI
;
A
#
# COMPACT_ATOMS: atom_id res chain seq x y z
N MET A 1 33.13 42.44 43.72
CA MET A 1 34.58 42.47 43.86
C MET A 1 35.16 41.44 42.91
N SER A 2 35.72 41.94 41.85
CA SER A 2 37.07 42.35 41.57
C SER A 2 38.02 41.18 41.26
N ARG A 3 38.34 41.05 39.97
CA ARG A 3 39.71 41.11 39.40
C ARG A 3 40.50 39.78 39.46
N ARG A 4 41.30 39.35 38.56
CA ARG A 4 42.01 39.82 37.36
C ARG A 4 42.81 38.62 36.80
N LYS A 5 42.85 38.46 35.48
CA LYS A 5 44.05 38.39 34.61
C LYS A 5 45.33 37.77 35.12
N PHE A 6 45.92 36.81 34.36
CA PHE A 6 47.30 36.88 33.79
C PHE A 6 47.54 35.70 32.82
N LEU A 7 47.82 35.93 31.70
CA LEU A 7 48.78 35.96 30.61
C LEU A 7 49.82 34.79 30.54
N ARG A 8 49.89 34.22 29.35
CA ARG A 8 51.06 33.83 28.49
C ARG A 8 52.02 32.78 28.98
N ASN A 9 52.25 31.72 28.22
CA ASN A 9 53.32 31.65 27.24
C ASN A 9 53.24 30.41 26.31
N THR A 10 53.65 30.61 25.11
CA THR A 10 53.91 29.88 23.91
C THR A 10 54.74 28.60 24.12
N ALA A 11 54.34 27.49 23.45
CA ALA A 11 55.31 26.53 22.91
C ALA A 11 54.73 25.95 21.61
N LEU A 12 55.39 26.21 20.53
CA LEU A 12 55.22 25.58 19.19
C LEU A 12 55.66 24.13 19.29
N LEU A 13 54.83 23.21 18.81
CA LEU A 13 55.25 21.90 18.31
C LEU A 13 54.44 21.55 17.06
N THR A 14 55.14 21.54 15.95
CA THR A 14 54.77 21.04 14.65
C THR A 14 54.34 19.60 14.69
N GLY A 15 53.18 19.28 14.15
CA GLY A 15 52.71 17.89 13.98
C GLY A 15 51.52 17.81 13.07
N GLY A 16 51.76 17.43 11.82
CA GLY A 16 50.95 16.78 10.84
C GLY A 16 49.45 17.11 10.74
N LEU A 17 49.09 17.97 9.84
CA LEU A 17 47.73 18.08 9.29
C LEU A 17 47.38 16.81 8.47
N LEU A 18 46.76 15.85 9.13
CA LEU A 18 45.94 14.86 8.40
C LEU A 18 44.61 15.55 8.06
N SER A 19 44.52 16.02 6.84
CA SER A 19 43.28 16.48 6.25
C SER A 19 42.32 15.29 6.12
N PHE A 20 41.40 15.16 7.07
CA PHE A 20 40.17 14.38 6.87
C PHE A 20 39.33 15.15 5.84
N ASN A 21 39.39 14.71 4.60
CA ASN A 21 38.38 15.02 3.61
C ASN A 21 37.07 14.34 4.05
N PRO A 22 36.02 15.06 4.47
CA PRO A 22 34.72 14.47 4.53
C PRO A 22 34.32 14.14 3.10
N SER A 23 34.21 12.87 2.80
CA SER A 23 33.62 12.38 1.55
C SER A 23 32.25 13.06 1.41
N PHE A 24 32.15 14.00 0.49
CA PHE A 24 30.88 14.54 0.02
C PHE A 24 30.17 13.42 -0.75
N SER A 25 29.52 12.50 -0.02
CA SER A 25 28.63 11.53 -0.61
C SER A 25 27.26 12.17 -0.84
N ASN A 26 26.93 12.39 -2.09
CA ASN A 26 25.57 12.42 -2.66
C ASN A 26 24.47 13.24 -1.96
N GLN A 27 24.67 14.50 -1.69
CA GLN A 27 23.58 15.45 -1.49
C GLN A 27 23.06 16.09 -2.81
N LYS A 28 23.39 15.50 -3.95
CA LYS A 28 22.91 15.99 -5.24
C LYS A 28 21.68 15.19 -5.64
N ASN A 29 20.47 15.67 -5.37
CA ASN A 29 19.25 15.51 -6.16
C ASN A 29 17.93 15.58 -5.38
N PHE A 30 17.91 15.88 -4.08
CA PHE A 30 16.64 16.03 -3.36
C PHE A 30 15.85 17.32 -3.71
N LYS A 31 16.48 18.32 -4.31
CA LYS A 31 15.87 19.64 -4.55
C LYS A 31 14.88 19.70 -5.73
N ASN A 32 14.79 18.68 -6.59
CA ASN A 32 13.94 18.72 -7.79
C ASN A 32 12.91 17.60 -7.90
N ARG A 33 12.68 16.82 -6.83
CA ARG A 33 11.66 15.77 -6.85
C ARG A 33 10.28 16.39 -6.68
N HIS A 34 9.31 15.88 -7.44
CA HIS A 34 7.92 16.27 -7.25
C HIS A 34 7.47 15.88 -5.85
N GLN A 35 6.72 16.74 -5.18
CA GLN A 35 6.10 16.44 -3.87
C GLN A 35 4.61 16.24 -4.09
N PHE A 36 4.16 15.02 -3.85
CA PHE A 36 2.74 14.69 -3.85
C PHE A 36 2.10 15.04 -2.51
N ASN A 37 0.83 15.42 -2.52
CA ASN A 37 0.04 15.68 -1.31
C ASN A 37 -0.40 14.39 -0.63
N LEU A 38 -0.56 13.30 -1.39
CA LEU A 38 -0.90 11.96 -0.89
C LEU A 38 0.24 10.97 -1.17
N LYS A 39 0.28 9.87 -0.43
CA LYS A 39 1.28 8.81 -0.60
C LYS A 39 0.81 7.79 -1.65
N TYR A 40 1.16 8.01 -2.88
CA TYR A 40 0.89 7.05 -3.96
C TYR A 40 1.93 5.95 -3.99
N ALA A 41 1.47 4.70 -4.20
CA ALA A 41 2.32 3.52 -4.25
C ALA A 41 2.22 2.82 -5.61
N PRO A 42 3.13 3.13 -6.56
CA PRO A 42 3.24 2.35 -7.80
C PRO A 42 3.58 0.89 -7.51
N HIS A 43 3.16 -0.02 -8.39
CA HIS A 43 3.58 -1.42 -8.31
C HIS A 43 4.78 -1.71 -9.23
N LEU A 44 5.53 -2.76 -8.92
CA LEU A 44 6.64 -3.22 -9.77
C LEU A 44 6.13 -3.65 -11.15
N GLY A 45 6.87 -3.26 -12.18
CA GLY A 45 6.53 -3.46 -13.59
C GLY A 45 5.85 -2.26 -14.24
N MET A 46 5.40 -1.27 -13.47
CA MET A 46 4.74 -0.06 -13.98
C MET A 46 5.69 0.85 -14.78
N PHE A 47 6.98 0.90 -14.40
CA PHE A 47 8.02 1.76 -14.99
C PHE A 47 9.20 0.99 -15.59
N LYS A 48 9.01 -0.28 -15.94
CA LYS A 48 10.06 -1.17 -16.43
C LYS A 48 10.78 -0.71 -17.71
N HIS A 49 10.15 0.14 -18.52
CA HIS A 49 10.75 0.62 -19.77
C HIS A 49 11.70 1.82 -19.54
N HIS A 50 11.52 2.59 -18.48
CA HIS A 50 12.49 3.62 -18.05
C HIS A 50 13.57 3.02 -17.16
N ALA A 51 13.17 2.20 -16.19
CA ALA A 51 14.05 1.73 -15.14
C ALA A 51 14.80 0.44 -15.46
N GLY A 52 14.24 -0.42 -16.33
CA GLY A 52 14.78 -1.74 -16.58
C GLY A 52 14.00 -2.84 -15.84
N LYS A 53 14.64 -4.01 -15.66
CA LYS A 53 13.97 -5.20 -15.11
C LYS A 53 14.31 -5.47 -13.64
N ASP A 54 15.37 -4.88 -13.11
CA ASP A 54 15.72 -5.08 -11.69
C ASP A 54 14.74 -4.28 -10.82
N PRO A 55 14.12 -4.90 -9.82
CA PRO A 55 13.21 -4.21 -8.92
C PRO A 55 13.82 -2.97 -8.25
N ILE A 56 15.12 -3.00 -7.95
CA ILE A 56 15.81 -1.89 -7.29
C ILE A 56 15.94 -0.67 -8.21
N ASP A 57 16.21 -0.89 -9.50
CA ASP A 57 16.28 0.19 -10.48
C ASP A 57 14.91 0.84 -10.66
N GLU A 58 13.84 0.04 -10.63
CA GLU A 58 12.47 0.55 -10.72
C GLU A 58 12.07 1.34 -9.46
N LEU A 59 12.41 0.86 -8.28
CA LEU A 59 12.22 1.61 -7.03
C LEU A 59 13.02 2.93 -7.03
N GLN A 60 14.25 2.93 -7.56
CA GLN A 60 15.04 4.15 -7.69
C GLN A 60 14.34 5.15 -8.62
N PHE A 61 13.81 4.69 -9.75
CA PHE A 61 13.05 5.54 -10.66
C PHE A 61 11.80 6.12 -9.97
N MET A 62 11.05 5.32 -9.20
CA MET A 62 9.89 5.79 -8.42
C MET A 62 10.29 6.91 -7.46
N VAL A 63 11.37 6.71 -6.71
CA VAL A 63 11.91 7.72 -5.77
C VAL A 63 12.31 9.00 -6.50
N ASP A 64 12.92 8.89 -7.67
CA ASP A 64 13.35 10.07 -8.48
C ASP A 64 12.14 10.84 -9.04
N GLN A 65 10.99 10.16 -9.25
CA GLN A 65 9.73 10.81 -9.63
C GLN A 65 8.97 11.43 -8.45
N GLY A 66 9.40 11.17 -7.21
CA GLY A 66 8.80 11.73 -6.00
C GLY A 66 7.86 10.78 -5.25
N PHE A 67 7.74 9.53 -5.67
CA PHE A 67 6.96 8.53 -4.93
C PHE A 67 7.69 8.12 -3.65
N THR A 68 6.94 8.06 -2.53
CA THR A 68 7.46 7.73 -1.21
C THR A 68 6.95 6.38 -0.69
N ALA A 69 6.15 5.70 -1.48
CA ALA A 69 5.66 4.36 -1.20
C ALA A 69 5.65 3.52 -2.48
N PHE A 70 5.58 2.20 -2.33
CA PHE A 70 5.29 1.29 -3.43
C PHE A 70 4.50 0.09 -2.92
N GLU A 71 3.76 -0.61 -3.78
CA GLU A 71 3.07 -1.85 -3.41
C GLU A 71 3.53 -3.01 -4.29
N ASP A 72 3.37 -4.23 -3.79
CA ASP A 72 3.69 -5.43 -4.54
C ASP A 72 2.86 -6.63 -4.08
N ASN A 73 1.76 -6.89 -4.78
CA ASN A 73 0.88 -8.02 -4.50
C ASN A 73 1.61 -9.38 -4.50
N ASN A 74 2.76 -9.45 -5.15
CA ASN A 74 3.58 -10.66 -5.24
C ASN A 74 4.73 -10.72 -4.21
N MET A 75 4.84 -9.80 -3.27
CA MET A 75 5.97 -9.74 -2.33
C MET A 75 6.20 -11.07 -1.61
N LYS A 76 5.14 -11.73 -1.13
CA LYS A 76 5.24 -13.04 -0.46
C LYS A 76 5.84 -14.14 -1.35
N LYS A 77 5.65 -14.05 -2.67
CA LYS A 77 6.14 -15.03 -3.65
C LYS A 77 7.56 -14.76 -4.15
N ARG A 78 8.11 -13.56 -3.85
CA ARG A 78 9.50 -13.25 -4.21
C ARG A 78 10.47 -14.07 -3.37
N ASP A 79 11.61 -14.38 -3.94
CA ASP A 79 12.69 -15.02 -3.20
C ASP A 79 13.21 -14.13 -2.06
N LEU A 80 13.79 -14.78 -1.06
CA LEU A 80 14.23 -14.12 0.17
C LEU A 80 15.27 -13.02 -0.08
N GLU A 81 16.16 -13.21 -1.05
CA GLU A 81 17.21 -12.25 -1.38
C GLU A 81 16.61 -10.99 -2.00
N THR A 82 15.69 -11.15 -2.94
CA THR A 82 14.93 -10.03 -3.54
C THR A 82 14.15 -9.24 -2.47
N GLN A 83 13.45 -9.92 -1.55
CA GLN A 83 12.76 -9.26 -0.44
C GLN A 83 13.71 -8.42 0.42
N LYS A 84 14.89 -8.94 0.76
CA LYS A 84 15.90 -8.24 1.55
C LYS A 84 16.49 -7.03 0.80
N ARG A 85 16.76 -7.16 -0.49
CA ARG A 85 17.23 -6.05 -1.34
C ARG A 85 16.23 -4.92 -1.37
N ILE A 86 14.95 -5.24 -1.59
CA ILE A 86 13.84 -4.27 -1.57
C ILE A 86 13.75 -3.59 -0.19
N ALA A 87 13.74 -4.36 0.88
CA ALA A 87 13.68 -3.82 2.25
C ALA A 87 14.84 -2.86 2.56
N SER A 88 16.05 -3.23 2.18
CA SER A 88 17.25 -2.40 2.37
C SER A 88 17.17 -1.10 1.57
N PHE A 89 16.66 -1.17 0.33
CA PHE A 89 16.46 0.00 -0.51
C PHE A 89 15.41 0.95 0.08
N MET A 90 14.26 0.43 0.50
CA MET A 90 13.19 1.22 1.11
C MET A 90 13.67 1.95 2.36
N LEU A 91 14.35 1.24 3.26
CA LEU A 91 14.91 1.84 4.48
C LEU A 91 15.86 3.00 4.16
N LYS A 92 16.76 2.81 3.19
CA LYS A 92 17.75 3.84 2.77
C LYS A 92 17.09 5.09 2.17
N ASN A 93 15.94 4.93 1.52
CA ASN A 93 15.26 6.01 0.80
C ASN A 93 14.01 6.54 1.49
N ASN A 94 13.70 6.11 2.72
CA ASN A 94 12.48 6.43 3.46
C ASN A 94 11.21 6.13 2.63
N MET A 95 11.20 4.99 1.94
CA MET A 95 10.07 4.52 1.17
C MET A 95 9.25 3.53 1.99
N GLU A 96 7.93 3.68 1.97
CA GLU A 96 7.01 2.81 2.71
C GLU A 96 6.54 1.64 1.83
N MET A 97 6.38 0.46 2.43
CA MET A 97 5.73 -0.68 1.77
C MET A 97 4.22 -0.54 1.88
N GLY A 98 3.53 -0.61 0.74
CA GLY A 98 2.08 -0.76 0.65
C GLY A 98 1.62 -2.18 0.95
N VAL A 99 0.50 -2.60 0.36
CA VAL A 99 -0.03 -3.96 0.55
C VAL A 99 0.74 -5.01 -0.25
N PHE A 100 0.64 -6.24 0.23
CA PHE A 100 0.88 -7.47 -0.52
C PHE A 100 -0.23 -8.48 -0.20
N VAL A 101 -0.47 -9.45 -1.08
CA VAL A 101 -1.50 -10.47 -0.86
C VAL A 101 -1.05 -11.46 0.22
N ALA A 102 -1.83 -11.56 1.30
CA ALA A 102 -1.46 -12.32 2.49
C ALA A 102 -1.58 -13.83 2.34
N HIS A 103 -2.52 -14.30 1.53
CA HIS A 103 -2.89 -15.70 1.42
C HIS A 103 -3.29 -16.09 0.01
N THR A 104 -3.44 -17.38 -0.24
CA THR A 104 -3.99 -17.90 -1.49
C THR A 104 -5.45 -17.50 -1.62
N ILE A 105 -5.78 -16.74 -2.66
CA ILE A 105 -7.16 -16.33 -2.96
C ILE A 105 -7.85 -17.43 -3.76
N HIS A 106 -8.93 -17.97 -3.23
CA HIS A 106 -9.77 -18.96 -3.89
C HIS A 106 -10.84 -18.26 -4.75
N TRP A 107 -10.53 -18.09 -6.02
CA TRP A 107 -11.35 -17.32 -6.96
C TRP A 107 -12.63 -18.00 -7.41
N LYS A 108 -12.72 -19.33 -7.30
CA LYS A 108 -13.82 -20.14 -7.86
C LYS A 108 -14.42 -21.14 -6.88
N GLU A 109 -13.84 -21.24 -5.70
CA GLU A 109 -14.24 -22.20 -4.68
C GLU A 109 -14.52 -21.49 -3.36
N PRO A 110 -15.56 -21.91 -2.60
CA PRO A 110 -15.79 -21.41 -1.27
C PRO A 110 -14.57 -21.62 -0.39
N ASN A 111 -14.19 -20.57 0.36
CA ASN A 111 -13.09 -20.64 1.33
C ASN A 111 -13.61 -20.23 2.70
N LEU A 112 -13.30 -19.02 3.18
CA LEU A 112 -13.69 -18.58 4.52
C LEU A 112 -15.22 -18.55 4.71
N ALA A 113 -15.95 -18.27 3.63
CA ALA A 113 -17.41 -18.25 3.63
C ALA A 113 -18.04 -19.61 3.91
N SER A 114 -17.39 -20.72 3.55
CA SER A 114 -17.93 -22.07 3.77
C SER A 114 -18.00 -22.50 5.24
N GLY A 115 -17.16 -21.90 6.10
CA GLY A 115 -17.01 -22.35 7.49
C GLY A 115 -16.21 -23.63 7.67
N ASP A 116 -15.55 -24.10 6.62
CA ASP A 116 -14.66 -25.25 6.65
C ASP A 116 -13.45 -24.99 7.55
N LYS A 117 -13.28 -25.87 8.56
CA LYS A 117 -12.23 -25.71 9.58
C LYS A 117 -10.82 -25.92 9.01
N GLU A 118 -10.66 -26.83 8.05
CA GLU A 118 -9.36 -27.11 7.44
C GLU A 118 -8.91 -25.91 6.59
N LYS A 119 -9.80 -25.34 5.78
CA LYS A 119 -9.54 -24.12 5.00
C LYS A 119 -9.24 -22.92 5.91
N ARG A 120 -9.89 -22.81 7.05
CA ARG A 120 -9.56 -21.78 8.04
C ARG A 120 -8.16 -21.99 8.61
N ILE A 121 -7.77 -23.21 8.95
CA ILE A 121 -6.43 -23.52 9.47
C ILE A 121 -5.38 -23.17 8.41
N GLU A 122 -5.59 -23.53 7.16
CA GLU A 122 -4.72 -23.17 6.05
C GLU A 122 -4.55 -21.64 5.94
N PHE A 123 -5.66 -20.92 5.92
CA PHE A 123 -5.66 -19.43 5.91
C PHE A 123 -4.87 -18.85 7.07
N LEU A 124 -5.09 -19.33 8.30
CA LEU A 124 -4.39 -18.81 9.49
C LEU A 124 -2.88 -19.12 9.45
N ASN A 125 -2.48 -20.25 8.89
CA ASN A 125 -1.06 -20.56 8.70
C ASN A 125 -0.44 -19.61 7.65
N GLU A 126 -1.14 -19.31 6.56
CA GLU A 126 -0.68 -18.34 5.56
C GLU A 126 -0.57 -16.91 6.14
N ILE A 127 -1.47 -16.52 7.06
CA ILE A 127 -1.37 -15.25 7.79
C ILE A 127 -0.10 -15.22 8.66
N LYS A 128 0.21 -16.30 9.39
CA LYS A 128 1.46 -16.39 10.17
C LYS A 128 2.70 -16.25 9.29
N ASP A 129 2.72 -16.92 8.15
CA ASP A 129 3.81 -16.79 7.17
C ASP A 129 3.92 -15.35 6.65
N SER A 130 2.79 -14.68 6.44
CA SER A 130 2.72 -13.30 5.98
C SER A 130 3.23 -12.30 7.02
N VAL A 131 3.10 -12.60 8.32
CA VAL A 131 3.74 -11.82 9.39
C VAL A 131 5.26 -11.80 9.22
N GLU A 132 5.87 -12.93 8.88
CA GLU A 132 7.33 -12.99 8.68
C GLU A 132 7.79 -12.24 7.42
N VAL A 133 6.98 -12.25 6.36
CA VAL A 133 7.23 -11.41 5.17
C VAL A 133 7.11 -9.93 5.54
N ALA A 134 6.02 -9.55 6.20
CA ALA A 134 5.76 -8.17 6.61
C ALA A 134 6.88 -7.60 7.50
N LYS A 135 7.35 -8.36 8.48
CA LYS A 135 8.51 -7.99 9.30
C LYS A 135 9.75 -7.73 8.46
N ARG A 136 10.00 -8.57 7.45
CA ARG A 136 11.19 -8.48 6.61
C ARG A 136 11.19 -7.24 5.72
N VAL A 137 10.03 -6.88 5.18
CA VAL A 137 9.88 -5.73 4.27
C VAL A 137 9.28 -4.49 4.94
N ASN A 138 9.13 -4.52 6.27
CA ASN A 138 8.53 -3.44 7.06
C ASN A 138 7.14 -3.04 6.54
N ALA A 139 6.31 -4.03 6.14
CA ALA A 139 4.94 -3.81 5.72
C ALA A 139 4.00 -3.72 6.94
N LYS A 140 3.04 -2.82 6.88
CA LYS A 140 1.99 -2.66 7.88
C LYS A 140 0.68 -3.31 7.44
N TRP A 141 0.44 -3.35 6.14
CA TRP A 141 -0.82 -3.80 5.55
C TRP A 141 -0.63 -5.03 4.69
N MET A 142 -1.64 -5.90 4.67
CA MET A 142 -1.72 -7.06 3.78
C MET A 142 -3.15 -7.26 3.30
N THR A 143 -3.33 -7.54 2.01
CA THR A 143 -4.64 -7.76 1.39
C THR A 143 -5.19 -9.12 1.74
N VAL A 144 -6.46 -9.16 2.16
CA VAL A 144 -7.23 -10.37 2.40
C VAL A 144 -8.54 -10.33 1.61
N VAL A 145 -8.79 -11.38 0.83
CA VAL A 145 -10.03 -11.59 0.08
C VAL A 145 -10.70 -12.87 0.61
N PRO A 146 -11.92 -12.82 1.17
CA PRO A 146 -12.57 -13.98 1.81
C PRO A 146 -12.86 -15.16 0.87
N GLY A 147 -12.73 -14.99 -0.43
CA GLY A 147 -12.92 -16.02 -1.44
C GLY A 147 -14.35 -16.08 -1.99
N HIS A 148 -14.68 -17.21 -2.61
CA HIS A 148 -15.94 -17.39 -3.33
C HIS A 148 -17.10 -17.71 -2.38
N LEU A 149 -18.33 -17.36 -2.80
CA LEU A 149 -19.58 -17.76 -2.13
C LEU A 149 -19.77 -19.29 -2.13
N ASP A 150 -20.32 -19.80 -1.06
CA ASP A 150 -20.96 -21.12 -1.09
C ASP A 150 -22.44 -20.97 -1.46
N LEU A 151 -22.77 -21.34 -2.69
CA LEU A 151 -24.13 -21.18 -3.23
C LEU A 151 -25.19 -22.07 -2.53
N ARG A 152 -24.76 -23.00 -1.68
CA ARG A 152 -25.65 -23.89 -0.90
C ARG A 152 -25.87 -23.39 0.53
N LEU A 153 -25.16 -22.35 0.95
CA LEU A 153 -25.21 -21.83 2.31
C LEU A 153 -25.83 -20.42 2.31
N ASN A 154 -26.72 -20.15 3.26
CA ASN A 154 -27.30 -18.82 3.43
C ASN A 154 -26.24 -17.77 3.73
N ILE A 155 -26.39 -16.56 3.19
CA ILE A 155 -25.40 -15.48 3.31
C ILE A 155 -25.11 -15.10 4.77
N GLY A 156 -26.09 -15.18 5.68
CA GLY A 156 -25.88 -14.90 7.10
C GLY A 156 -24.89 -15.85 7.75
N TYR A 157 -24.98 -17.14 7.45
CA TYR A 157 -24.01 -18.13 7.94
C TYR A 157 -22.61 -17.89 7.35
N GLN A 158 -22.54 -17.58 6.05
CA GLN A 158 -21.28 -17.25 5.39
C GLN A 158 -20.60 -16.02 6.01
N THR A 159 -21.37 -14.98 6.31
CA THR A 159 -20.87 -13.77 6.97
C THR A 159 -20.33 -14.10 8.37
N SER A 160 -21.04 -14.92 9.16
CA SER A 160 -20.57 -15.36 10.47
C SER A 160 -19.26 -16.18 10.38
N ASN A 161 -19.15 -17.08 9.41
CA ASN A 161 -17.95 -17.87 9.18
C ASN A 161 -16.72 -17.02 8.81
N VAL A 162 -16.93 -16.01 7.96
CA VAL A 162 -15.88 -15.05 7.59
C VAL A 162 -15.46 -14.24 8.80
N ILE A 163 -16.40 -13.67 9.55
CA ILE A 163 -16.10 -12.88 10.77
C ILE A 163 -15.31 -13.73 11.77
N GLU A 164 -15.70 -14.96 12.00
CA GLU A 164 -14.99 -15.87 12.92
C GLU A 164 -13.53 -16.10 12.47
N SER A 165 -13.32 -16.37 11.19
CA SER A 165 -11.98 -16.58 10.62
C SER A 165 -11.10 -15.33 10.73
N LEU A 166 -11.68 -14.14 10.50
CA LEU A 166 -10.97 -12.87 10.59
C LEU A 166 -10.66 -12.48 12.05
N LYS A 167 -11.47 -12.88 13.02
CA LYS A 167 -11.14 -12.71 14.45
C LYS A 167 -9.87 -13.47 14.83
N TYR A 168 -9.78 -14.75 14.45
CA TYR A 168 -8.56 -15.53 14.69
C TYR A 168 -7.33 -14.94 13.95
N ALA A 169 -7.50 -14.43 12.73
CA ALA A 169 -6.44 -13.77 12.02
C ALA A 169 -6.01 -12.46 12.72
N SER A 170 -6.96 -11.70 13.26
CA SER A 170 -6.67 -10.48 14.04
C SER A 170 -5.82 -10.77 15.27
N GLU A 171 -6.12 -11.85 16.01
CA GLU A 171 -5.33 -12.29 17.17
C GLU A 171 -3.85 -12.57 16.80
N ILE A 172 -3.60 -13.02 15.56
CA ILE A 172 -2.23 -13.23 15.05
C ILE A 172 -1.55 -11.91 14.71
N LEU A 173 -2.29 -10.94 14.14
CA LEU A 173 -1.73 -9.71 13.59
C LEU A 173 -1.54 -8.60 14.63
N GLU A 174 -2.45 -8.49 15.61
CA GLU A 174 -2.45 -7.43 16.63
C GLU A 174 -1.12 -7.31 17.39
N PRO A 175 -0.48 -8.41 17.86
CA PRO A 175 0.80 -8.33 18.58
C PRO A 175 1.93 -7.73 17.74
N HIS A 176 1.75 -7.66 16.42
CA HIS A 176 2.75 -7.15 15.48
C HIS A 176 2.39 -5.77 14.92
N ASN A 177 1.26 -5.15 15.36
CA ASN A 177 0.73 -3.91 14.81
C ASN A 177 0.53 -3.97 13.29
N MET A 178 0.15 -5.13 12.77
CA MET A 178 -0.14 -5.37 11.36
C MET A 178 -1.66 -5.38 11.13
N THR A 179 -2.08 -4.96 9.95
CA THR A 179 -3.49 -4.85 9.60
C THR A 179 -3.75 -5.61 8.30
N MET A 180 -4.64 -6.60 8.36
CA MET A 180 -5.25 -7.12 7.15
C MET A 180 -6.29 -6.13 6.63
N VAL A 181 -6.26 -5.86 5.34
CA VAL A 181 -7.21 -5.00 4.68
C VAL A 181 -8.08 -5.81 3.73
N LEU A 182 -9.38 -5.81 4.00
CA LEU A 182 -10.38 -6.55 3.24
C LEU A 182 -10.69 -5.79 1.96
N GLU A 183 -10.57 -6.45 0.81
CA GLU A 183 -10.84 -5.86 -0.49
C GLU A 183 -12.19 -6.33 -1.05
N PRO A 184 -13.21 -5.46 -1.11
CA PRO A 184 -14.44 -5.72 -1.85
C PRO A 184 -14.18 -5.63 -3.35
N LEU A 185 -14.46 -6.72 -4.08
CA LEU A 185 -14.17 -6.85 -5.51
C LEU A 185 -15.46 -6.88 -6.32
N ASN A 186 -15.57 -6.05 -7.36
CA ASN A 186 -16.78 -5.93 -8.17
C ASN A 186 -17.19 -7.25 -8.84
N PHE A 187 -18.49 -7.48 -8.92
CA PHE A 187 -19.08 -8.72 -9.45
C PHE A 187 -18.77 -8.95 -10.93
N LYS A 188 -18.48 -7.91 -11.70
CA LYS A 188 -18.29 -7.97 -13.16
C LYS A 188 -16.93 -8.60 -13.51
N ASN A 189 -15.87 -8.23 -12.79
CA ASN A 189 -14.54 -8.79 -12.98
C ASN A 189 -14.33 -10.06 -12.15
N HIS A 190 -15.03 -10.19 -11.03
CA HIS A 190 -14.86 -11.27 -10.07
C HIS A 190 -16.23 -11.89 -9.67
N PRO A 191 -16.95 -12.53 -10.61
CA PRO A 191 -18.27 -13.06 -10.34
C PRO A 191 -18.20 -14.18 -9.29
N GLY A 192 -19.13 -14.15 -8.34
CA GLY A 192 -19.27 -15.17 -7.30
C GLY A 192 -18.38 -14.99 -6.07
N LEU A 193 -17.59 -13.91 -5.97
CA LEU A 193 -16.89 -13.62 -4.72
C LEU A 193 -17.87 -13.20 -3.60
N PHE A 194 -17.54 -13.60 -2.38
CA PHE A 194 -18.36 -13.33 -1.20
C PHE A 194 -18.43 -11.84 -0.88
N LEU A 195 -17.30 -11.12 -0.97
CA LEU A 195 -17.20 -9.71 -0.59
C LEU A 195 -17.09 -8.82 -1.82
N SER A 196 -18.12 -7.99 -2.06
CA SER A 196 -18.14 -7.08 -3.21
C SER A 196 -18.48 -5.62 -2.86
N LYS A 197 -19.14 -5.36 -1.74
CA LYS A 197 -19.68 -4.03 -1.39
C LYS A 197 -19.01 -3.43 -0.18
N SER A 198 -18.84 -2.10 -0.21
CA SER A 198 -18.26 -1.36 0.92
C SER A 198 -19.11 -1.44 2.22
N PRO A 199 -20.46 -1.39 2.20
CA PRO A 199 -21.26 -1.61 3.42
C PRO A 199 -21.08 -2.99 4.03
N GLN A 200 -20.93 -4.04 3.20
CA GLN A 200 -20.68 -5.40 3.67
C GLN A 200 -19.31 -5.50 4.36
N ALA A 201 -18.26 -4.91 3.76
CA ALA A 201 -16.93 -4.84 4.38
C ALA A 201 -16.96 -4.07 5.70
N TYR A 202 -17.70 -2.96 5.75
CA TYR A 202 -17.90 -2.17 6.97
C TYR A 202 -18.54 -2.99 8.08
N GLU A 203 -19.65 -3.69 7.80
CA GLU A 203 -20.33 -4.58 8.75
C GLU A 203 -19.37 -5.65 9.29
N ILE A 204 -18.59 -6.27 8.42
CA ILE A 204 -17.62 -7.31 8.80
C ILE A 204 -16.53 -6.70 9.70
N CYS A 205 -15.90 -5.60 9.32
CA CYS A 205 -14.85 -4.95 10.12
C CYS A 205 -15.39 -4.52 11.50
N LYS A 206 -16.58 -3.94 11.56
CA LYS A 206 -17.26 -3.60 12.83
C LYS A 206 -17.54 -4.81 13.70
N SER A 207 -17.92 -5.94 13.11
CA SER A 207 -18.23 -7.18 13.82
C SER A 207 -16.98 -7.92 14.30
N VAL A 208 -15.89 -7.84 13.53
CA VAL A 208 -14.55 -8.32 13.97
C VAL A 208 -14.05 -7.46 15.13
N ASN A 209 -14.28 -6.15 15.07
CA ASN A 209 -13.94 -5.17 16.11
C ASN A 209 -12.46 -5.19 16.53
N SER A 210 -11.56 -5.20 15.54
CA SER A 210 -10.12 -5.22 15.74
C SER A 210 -9.43 -4.11 14.92
N PRO A 211 -8.36 -3.48 15.43
CA PRO A 211 -7.51 -2.58 14.65
C PRO A 211 -6.75 -3.31 13.54
N ALA A 212 -6.60 -4.64 13.65
CA ALA A 212 -5.93 -5.48 12.68
C ALA A 212 -6.83 -5.93 11.51
N CYS A 213 -8.10 -5.50 11.46
CA CYS A 213 -9.04 -5.83 10.38
C CYS A 213 -9.73 -4.56 9.89
N LYS A 214 -9.37 -4.10 8.70
CA LYS A 214 -9.84 -2.85 8.09
C LYS A 214 -10.19 -3.05 6.63
N ILE A 215 -10.66 -2.00 5.96
CA ILE A 215 -11.05 -2.00 4.55
C ILE A 215 -9.89 -1.51 3.70
N LEU A 216 -9.62 -2.22 2.61
CA LEU A 216 -9.00 -1.70 1.42
C LEU A 216 -10.13 -1.21 0.49
N PHE A 217 -10.23 0.10 0.29
CA PHE A 217 -11.20 0.68 -0.60
C PHE A 217 -10.58 0.86 -1.99
N ASP A 218 -10.78 -0.12 -2.90
CA ASP A 218 -10.39 0.03 -4.30
C ASP A 218 -11.44 0.87 -5.04
N ILE A 219 -11.05 2.07 -5.44
CA ILE A 219 -11.91 3.05 -6.09
C ILE A 219 -12.45 2.52 -7.43
N TYR A 220 -11.63 1.77 -8.18
CA TYR A 220 -12.06 1.14 -9.43
C TYR A 220 -13.14 0.10 -9.21
N HIS A 221 -12.95 -0.79 -8.22
CA HIS A 221 -13.93 -1.82 -7.93
C HIS A 221 -15.23 -1.21 -7.42
N GLN A 222 -15.17 -0.23 -6.55
CA GLN A 222 -16.38 0.39 -5.99
C GLN A 222 -17.10 1.30 -6.99
N GLN A 223 -16.40 1.88 -7.98
CA GLN A 223 -17.05 2.58 -9.07
C GLN A 223 -17.98 1.65 -9.87
N ILE A 224 -17.52 0.44 -10.17
CA ILE A 224 -18.29 -0.55 -10.94
C ILE A 224 -19.44 -1.15 -10.11
N GLU A 225 -19.20 -1.43 -8.84
CA GLU A 225 -20.13 -2.14 -7.97
C GLU A 225 -21.23 -1.23 -7.42
N GLU A 226 -20.88 -0.01 -7.00
CA GLU A 226 -21.74 0.87 -6.22
C GLU A 226 -21.87 2.29 -6.80
N GLY A 227 -20.82 2.80 -7.43
CA GLY A 227 -20.74 4.24 -7.75
C GLY A 227 -20.75 5.10 -6.48
N ASN A 228 -21.25 6.33 -6.58
CA ASN A 228 -21.45 7.22 -5.41
C ASN A 228 -20.23 7.27 -4.46
N LEU A 229 -19.01 7.33 -5.02
CA LEU A 229 -17.75 7.05 -4.32
C LEU A 229 -17.51 7.88 -3.07
N ILE A 230 -17.60 9.22 -3.14
CA ILE A 230 -17.32 10.09 -1.98
C ILE A 230 -18.27 9.83 -0.82
N PRO A 231 -19.60 9.74 -1.00
CA PRO A 231 -20.51 9.36 0.07
C PRO A 231 -20.23 7.98 0.67
N ASN A 232 -19.88 6.98 -0.16
CA ASN A 232 -19.54 5.63 0.30
C ASN A 232 -18.22 5.61 1.08
N ILE A 233 -17.19 6.33 0.62
CA ILE A 233 -15.93 6.53 1.38
C ILE A 233 -16.24 7.18 2.74
N ASN A 234 -17.09 8.22 2.77
CA ASN A 234 -17.46 8.86 4.02
C ASN A 234 -18.18 7.91 4.99
N ALA A 235 -19.09 7.09 4.50
CA ALA A 235 -19.87 6.17 5.32
C ALA A 235 -19.00 5.11 6.02
N CYS A 236 -17.94 4.63 5.34
CA CYS A 236 -17.03 3.62 5.89
C CYS A 236 -15.67 4.17 6.34
N TRP A 237 -15.49 5.50 6.40
CA TRP A 237 -14.21 6.17 6.66
C TRP A 237 -13.39 5.60 7.81
N ASN A 238 -14.02 5.37 8.96
CA ASN A 238 -13.34 4.91 10.18
C ASN A 238 -12.81 3.46 10.09
N GLU A 239 -13.23 2.72 9.09
CA GLU A 239 -12.78 1.36 8.84
C GLU A 239 -11.85 1.26 7.63
N ILE A 240 -11.61 2.35 6.86
CA ILE A 240 -10.67 2.35 5.76
C ILE A 240 -9.24 2.54 6.27
N ALA A 241 -8.33 1.62 5.90
CA ALA A 241 -6.91 1.74 6.21
C ALA A 241 -6.02 1.81 4.96
N TYR A 242 -6.58 1.55 3.78
CA TYR A 242 -5.85 1.54 2.51
C TYR A 242 -6.78 1.89 1.36
N PHE A 243 -6.26 2.58 0.35
CA PHE A 243 -6.97 2.80 -0.91
C PHE A 243 -6.23 2.15 -2.07
N GLN A 244 -6.97 1.72 -3.10
CA GLN A 244 -6.39 1.40 -4.40
C GLN A 244 -7.05 2.21 -5.51
N ILE A 245 -6.31 2.42 -6.59
CA ILE A 245 -6.60 3.38 -7.66
C ILE A 245 -6.56 2.66 -9.00
N GLY A 246 -7.58 2.86 -9.81
CA GLY A 246 -7.65 2.53 -11.22
C GLY A 246 -8.82 3.25 -11.85
N ASP A 247 -8.65 3.88 -13.01
CA ASP A 247 -9.75 4.60 -13.66
C ASP A 247 -10.69 3.64 -14.40
N ASN A 248 -11.96 3.94 -14.39
CA ASN A 248 -12.99 3.18 -15.07
C ASN A 248 -13.56 3.99 -16.24
N PRO A 249 -13.76 3.35 -17.42
CA PRO A 249 -13.45 1.98 -17.76
C PRO A 249 -11.95 1.76 -18.06
N GLY A 250 -11.52 0.50 -17.99
CA GLY A 250 -10.21 0.06 -18.50
C GLY A 250 -9.11 -0.15 -17.48
N ARG A 251 -9.31 0.26 -16.20
CA ARG A 251 -8.36 0.10 -15.09
C ARG A 251 -6.97 0.63 -15.46
N LYS A 252 -6.91 1.92 -15.83
CA LYS A 252 -5.70 2.65 -16.19
C LYS A 252 -5.45 3.80 -15.21
N GLU A 253 -4.42 4.61 -15.48
CA GLU A 253 -4.12 5.79 -14.68
C GLU A 253 -5.28 6.79 -14.64
N PRO A 254 -5.39 7.61 -13.57
CA PRO A 254 -6.37 8.70 -13.49
C PRO A 254 -6.41 9.58 -14.75
N THR A 255 -7.55 10.15 -15.06
CA THR A 255 -7.83 10.96 -16.27
C THR A 255 -8.04 10.19 -17.57
N THR A 256 -8.03 8.88 -17.54
CA THR A 256 -8.28 8.06 -18.72
C THR A 256 -9.72 7.53 -18.81
N GLY A 257 -10.50 7.68 -17.75
CA GLY A 257 -11.87 7.21 -17.62
C GLY A 257 -12.84 8.27 -17.09
N GLU A 258 -13.84 7.81 -16.35
CA GLU A 258 -14.97 8.63 -15.88
C GLU A 258 -14.84 9.12 -14.44
N ILE A 259 -13.84 8.61 -13.69
CA ILE A 259 -13.71 8.91 -12.26
C ILE A 259 -13.04 10.27 -12.06
N ASN A 260 -13.69 11.15 -11.28
CA ASN A 260 -13.09 12.44 -10.92
C ASN A 260 -12.09 12.30 -9.77
N TYR A 261 -10.91 11.76 -10.06
CA TYR A 261 -9.86 11.52 -9.09
C TYR A 261 -9.39 12.79 -8.37
N LYS A 262 -9.37 13.94 -9.04
CA LYS A 262 -8.99 15.20 -8.39
C LYS A 262 -9.90 15.52 -7.20
N ASN A 263 -11.22 15.35 -7.34
CA ASN A 263 -12.17 15.58 -6.25
C ASN A 263 -12.06 14.52 -5.15
N ILE A 264 -11.83 13.26 -5.53
CA ILE A 264 -11.70 12.17 -4.57
C ILE A 264 -10.42 12.34 -3.73
N PHE A 265 -9.28 12.63 -4.38
CA PHE A 265 -8.01 12.82 -3.68
C PHE A 265 -8.02 14.05 -2.78
N LYS A 266 -8.63 15.16 -3.25
CA LYS A 266 -8.88 16.32 -2.40
C LYS A 266 -9.68 15.95 -1.15
N TYR A 267 -10.79 15.21 -1.32
CA TYR A 267 -11.62 14.76 -0.21
C TYR A 267 -10.84 13.88 0.79
N ILE A 268 -10.08 12.90 0.29
CA ILE A 268 -9.25 12.02 1.12
C ILE A 268 -8.19 12.81 1.89
N HIS A 269 -7.54 13.78 1.24
CA HIS A 269 -6.54 14.66 1.85
C HIS A 269 -7.15 15.57 2.92
N GLU A 270 -8.26 16.23 2.63
CA GLU A 270 -8.97 17.12 3.57
C GLU A 270 -9.50 16.38 4.81
N ARG A 271 -9.73 15.06 4.68
CA ARG A 271 -10.08 14.18 5.81
C ARG A 271 -8.89 13.74 6.64
N GLY A 272 -7.67 14.14 6.26
CA GLY A 272 -6.44 13.83 6.99
C GLY A 272 -5.97 12.38 6.85
N PHE A 273 -6.24 11.72 5.73
CA PHE A 273 -5.72 10.37 5.48
C PHE A 273 -4.20 10.42 5.30
N ASP A 274 -3.49 9.71 6.16
CA ASP A 274 -2.02 9.61 6.18
C ASP A 274 -1.49 8.27 5.67
N GLY A 275 -2.38 7.35 5.27
CA GLY A 275 -2.06 6.05 4.73
C GLY A 275 -1.62 6.09 3.26
N ILE A 276 -1.56 4.92 2.65
CA ILE A 276 -1.07 4.72 1.28
C ILE A 276 -2.25 4.52 0.32
N LEU A 277 -2.09 5.04 -0.90
CA LEU A 277 -2.98 4.82 -2.03
C LEU A 277 -2.22 4.01 -3.10
N GLY A 278 -2.53 2.72 -3.24
CA GLY A 278 -1.91 1.82 -4.22
C GLY A 278 -2.34 2.12 -5.64
N MET A 279 -1.40 2.12 -6.57
CA MET A 279 -1.65 2.38 -7.99
C MET A 279 -1.91 1.05 -8.71
N GLU A 280 -3.06 0.40 -8.43
CA GLU A 280 -3.37 -0.93 -8.95
C GLU A 280 -4.04 -0.87 -10.32
N HIS A 281 -3.30 -0.40 -11.30
CA HIS A 281 -3.77 -0.24 -12.68
C HIS A 281 -2.65 -0.44 -13.70
N GLY A 282 -3.03 -0.71 -14.94
CA GLY A 282 -2.09 -0.71 -16.06
C GLY A 282 -1.89 0.68 -16.66
N ASN A 283 -0.90 0.82 -17.55
CA ASN A 283 -0.66 2.05 -18.27
C ASN A 283 -1.57 2.11 -19.52
N SER A 284 -2.16 3.28 -19.82
CA SER A 284 -3.06 3.46 -20.98
C SER A 284 -2.34 3.41 -22.32
N LYS A 285 -1.05 3.79 -22.32
CA LYS A 285 -0.19 3.78 -23.49
C LYS A 285 0.98 2.81 -23.30
N PRO A 286 1.56 2.27 -24.37
CA PRO A 286 2.67 1.35 -24.28
C PRO A 286 3.99 2.05 -23.93
N ASN A 287 4.93 1.28 -23.43
CA ASN A 287 6.34 1.64 -23.24
C ASN A 287 6.53 2.93 -22.41
N LYS A 288 7.62 3.65 -22.64
CA LYS A 288 7.98 4.88 -21.93
C LYS A 288 6.89 5.98 -22.01
N LEU A 289 6.13 6.00 -23.11
CA LEU A 289 5.06 6.98 -23.26
C LEU A 289 3.92 6.74 -22.25
N GLY A 290 3.57 5.49 -22.00
CA GLY A 290 2.58 5.14 -20.96
C GLY A 290 3.08 5.44 -19.56
N GLU A 291 4.34 5.12 -19.27
CA GLU A 291 4.94 5.39 -17.98
C GLU A 291 5.00 6.89 -17.64
N LEU A 292 5.35 7.74 -18.62
CA LEU A 292 5.25 9.20 -18.48
C LEU A 292 3.80 9.68 -18.35
N GLY A 293 2.87 9.03 -19.05
CA GLY A 293 1.44 9.29 -18.93
C GLY A 293 0.95 9.09 -17.50
N VAL A 294 1.32 7.98 -16.87
CA VAL A 294 1.01 7.71 -15.44
C VAL A 294 1.54 8.83 -14.54
N ILE A 295 2.83 9.16 -14.64
CA ILE A 295 3.44 10.19 -13.79
C ILE A 295 2.71 11.54 -13.94
N ASN A 296 2.41 11.94 -15.18
CA ASN A 296 1.73 13.20 -15.47
C ASN A 296 0.28 13.20 -14.96
N ALA A 297 -0.42 12.09 -15.10
CA ALA A 297 -1.79 11.94 -14.60
C ALA A 297 -1.86 12.17 -13.08
N TYR A 298 -0.97 11.51 -12.31
CA TYR A 298 -0.93 11.71 -10.86
C TYR A 298 -0.56 13.14 -10.48
N LYS A 299 0.43 13.75 -11.13
CA LYS A 299 0.77 15.18 -10.92
C LYS A 299 -0.40 16.11 -11.20
N GLN A 300 -1.20 15.79 -12.22
CA GLN A 300 -2.37 16.59 -12.59
C GLN A 300 -3.51 16.49 -11.57
N VAL A 301 -3.83 15.27 -11.11
CA VAL A 301 -4.96 15.06 -10.19
C VAL A 301 -4.62 15.35 -8.74
N ASP A 302 -3.33 15.31 -8.37
CA ASP A 302 -2.84 15.68 -7.04
C ASP A 302 -2.69 17.21 -6.87
N ASN A 303 -2.80 17.98 -7.95
CA ASN A 303 -2.76 19.43 -7.92
C ASN A 303 -4.14 20.00 -7.53
N PHE A 304 -4.60 19.65 -6.33
CA PHE A 304 -5.74 20.29 -5.68
C PHE A 304 -5.18 21.29 -4.66
N LEU A 305 -5.11 22.54 -5.08
CA LEU A 305 -4.71 23.58 -4.13
C LEU A 305 -5.69 23.68 -2.99
N ILE A 306 -5.12 23.74 -1.87
CA ILE A 306 -5.64 23.94 -0.55
C ILE A 306 -5.96 25.43 -0.39
#